data_d793064179e67592500e79cbd7da6c0d
#
_entry.id   d793064179e67592500e79cbd7da6c0d
#
_cell.length_a   1.000
_cell.length_b   1.000
_cell.length_c   1.000
_cell.angle_alpha   90.00
_cell.angle_beta   90.00
_cell.angle_gamma   90.00
#
_symmetry.space_group_name_H-M   'P 1'
#
loop_
_entity.id
_entity.type
_entity.pdbx_description
1 polymer ?
#
loop_
_entity_poly.entity_id
_entity_poly.type
_entity_poly.pdbx_seq_one_letter_code
_entity_poly.pdbx_strand_id
1 'polypeptide(L)'
;MKIEVLFPEFCNLFGDAYNMVYLEKTLPEAEFIRTKFSDDVRFTEEKMNLVYMGPMTERMQEQVIRKLMPLKEKIQKAIDDGTVFL
;
A
#
# COMPACT_ATOMS: atom_id res chain seq x y z
N MET A 1 11.43 8.34 6.44
CA MET A 1 10.69 7.77 5.30
C MET A 1 9.45 7.06 5.81
N LYS A 2 8.31 7.36 5.22
CA LYS A 2 7.04 6.70 5.54
C LYS A 2 6.61 5.81 4.40
N ILE A 3 6.26 4.57 4.72
CA ILE A 3 5.81 3.57 3.75
C ILE A 3 4.46 3.03 4.20
N GLU A 4 3.45 3.17 3.35
CA GLU A 4 2.16 2.57 3.62
C GLU A 4 2.05 1.23 2.91
N VAL A 5 1.67 0.20 3.67
CA VAL A 5 1.43 -1.14 3.13
C VAL A 5 -0.07 -1.36 3.08
N LEU A 6 -0.61 -1.47 1.87
CA LEU A 6 -2.05 -1.61 1.69
C LEU A 6 -2.48 -3.07 1.75
N PHE A 7 -3.47 -3.33 2.57
CA PHE A 7 -4.22 -4.58 2.61
C PHE A 7 -3.34 -5.83 2.72
N PRO A 8 -2.42 -5.86 3.71
CA PRO A 8 -1.49 -6.99 3.83
C PRO A 8 -2.21 -8.33 4.08
N GLU A 9 -3.41 -8.29 4.65
CA GLU A 9 -4.21 -9.50 4.88
C GLU A 9 -4.62 -10.20 3.59
N PHE A 10 -4.68 -9.47 2.46
CA PHE A 10 -5.03 -10.04 1.16
C PHE A 10 -3.83 -10.38 0.30
N CYS A 11 -2.64 -9.98 0.71
CA CYS A 11 -1.43 -10.06 -0.09
C CYS A 11 -0.48 -11.16 0.38
N ASN A 12 -1.00 -12.17 1.07
CA ASN A 12 -0.19 -13.25 1.63
C ASN A 12 -0.14 -14.47 0.71
N LEU A 13 -0.08 -14.23 -0.61
CA LEU A 13 0.07 -15.28 -1.59
C LEU A 13 1.55 -15.47 -1.94
N PHE A 14 1.96 -16.75 -2.11
CA PHE A 14 3.31 -17.08 -2.57
C PHE A 14 4.43 -16.49 -1.72
N GLY A 15 4.21 -16.42 -0.41
CA GLY A 15 5.25 -15.93 0.51
C GLY A 15 5.45 -14.43 0.51
N ASP A 16 4.44 -13.67 0.13
CA ASP A 16 4.53 -12.22 0.06
C ASP A 16 4.83 -11.56 1.41
N ALA A 17 4.39 -12.18 2.51
CA ALA A 17 4.76 -11.73 3.84
C ALA A 17 6.27 -11.71 4.05
N TYR A 18 6.98 -12.57 3.32
CA TYR A 18 8.44 -12.64 3.35
C TYR A 18 9.06 -11.39 2.75
N ASN A 19 8.51 -10.88 1.66
CA ASN A 19 8.99 -9.65 1.03
C ASN A 19 8.83 -8.45 1.97
N MET A 20 7.77 -8.42 2.76
CA MET A 20 7.56 -7.37 3.75
C MET A 20 8.64 -7.41 4.83
N VAL A 21 8.95 -8.60 5.35
CA VAL A 21 10.01 -8.77 6.33
C VAL A 21 11.35 -8.31 5.76
N TYR A 22 11.61 -8.64 4.50
CA TYR A 22 12.84 -8.23 3.82
C TYR A 22 12.93 -6.70 3.72
N LEU A 23 11.85 -6.04 3.32
CA LEU A 23 11.82 -4.57 3.22
C LEU A 23 12.06 -3.91 4.57
N GLU A 24 11.43 -4.44 5.62
CA GLU A 24 11.61 -3.91 6.97
C GLU A 24 13.06 -4.04 7.44
N LYS A 25 13.73 -5.13 7.10
CA LYS A 25 15.14 -5.34 7.44
C LYS A 25 16.06 -4.45 6.61
N THR A 26 15.71 -4.22 5.35
CA THR A 26 16.52 -3.41 4.44
C THR A 26 16.41 -1.92 4.76
N LEU A 27 15.25 -1.49 5.25
CA LEU A 27 14.97 -0.08 5.57
C LEU A 27 14.56 0.05 7.04
N PRO A 28 15.46 -0.22 7.98
CA PRO A 28 15.10 -0.24 9.40
C PRO A 28 14.67 1.13 9.94
N GLU A 29 15.07 2.22 9.30
CA GLU A 29 14.69 3.57 9.72
C GLU A 29 13.36 4.03 9.13
N ALA A 30 12.77 3.27 8.22
CA ALA A 30 11.50 3.62 7.62
C ALA A 30 10.36 3.31 8.59
N GLU A 31 9.35 4.19 8.61
CA GLU A 31 8.12 3.95 9.33
C GLU A 31 7.17 3.18 8.41
N PHE A 32 6.74 2.00 8.84
CA PHE A 32 5.81 1.15 8.09
C PHE A 32 4.43 1.25 8.69
N ILE A 33 3.46 1.67 7.88
CA ILE A 33 2.07 1.80 8.29
C ILE A 33 1.26 0.77 7.53
N ARG A 34 0.68 -0.18 8.26
CA ARG A 34 -0.14 -1.24 7.66
C ARG A 34 -1.60 -0.84 7.70
N THR A 35 -2.21 -0.70 6.54
CA THR A 35 -3.62 -0.31 6.41
C THR A 35 -4.45 -1.51 6.00
N LYS A 36 -5.43 -1.87 6.83
CA LYS A 36 -6.35 -2.96 6.54
C LYS A 36 -7.38 -2.53 5.50
N PHE A 37 -7.97 -3.50 4.81
CA PHE A 37 -8.98 -3.22 3.77
C PHE A 37 -10.19 -2.47 4.33
N SER A 38 -10.55 -2.70 5.60
CA SER A 38 -11.67 -2.04 6.24
C SER A 38 -11.36 -0.60 6.69
N ASP A 39 -10.09 -0.20 6.68
CA ASP A 39 -9.67 1.12 7.10
C ASP A 39 -9.51 2.05 5.89
N ASP A 40 -9.55 3.36 6.13
CA ASP A 40 -9.26 4.34 5.10
C ASP A 40 -7.76 4.37 4.80
N VAL A 41 -7.42 4.49 3.52
CA VAL A 41 -6.02 4.61 3.12
C VAL A 41 -5.44 5.94 3.62
N ARG A 42 -4.21 5.90 4.10
CA ARG A 42 -3.59 7.07 4.71
C ARG A 42 -2.89 8.00 3.74
N PHE A 43 -2.49 7.50 2.57
CA PHE A 43 -1.76 8.34 1.61
C PHE A 43 -2.59 9.51 1.09
N THR A 44 -3.91 9.48 1.28
CA THR A 44 -4.79 10.58 0.89
C THR A 44 -4.82 11.71 1.92
N GLU A 45 -4.41 11.44 3.15
CA GLU A 45 -4.46 12.40 4.25
C GLU A 45 -3.09 12.87 4.70
N GLU A 46 -2.07 12.02 4.57
CA GLU A 46 -0.70 12.42 4.89
C GLU A 46 0.26 11.91 3.82
N LYS A 47 1.37 12.60 3.67
CA LYS A 47 2.35 12.25 2.64
C LYS A 47 3.07 10.96 2.98
N MET A 48 3.08 10.01 2.03
CA MET A 48 3.88 8.80 2.08
C MET A 48 4.99 8.88 1.06
N ASN A 49 6.13 8.28 1.36
CA ASN A 49 7.22 8.18 0.39
C ASN A 49 6.98 7.02 -0.57
N LEU A 50 6.40 5.94 -0.07
CA LEU A 50 6.13 4.73 -0.84
C LEU A 50 4.81 4.14 -0.40
N VAL A 51 4.00 3.69 -1.34
CA VAL A 51 2.80 2.89 -1.09
C VAL A 51 3.01 1.54 -1.75
N TYR A 52 2.96 0.49 -0.98
CA TYR A 52 3.20 -0.87 -1.42
C TYR A 52 1.96 -1.73 -1.26
N MET A 53 1.66 -2.52 -2.30
CA MET A 53 0.61 -3.50 -2.27
C MET A 53 1.11 -4.76 -2.97
N GLY A 54 1.10 -5.89 -2.26
CA GLY A 54 1.59 -7.13 -2.81
C GLY A 54 0.62 -7.81 -3.77
N PRO A 55 1.02 -8.95 -4.35
CA PRO A 55 0.13 -9.71 -5.23
C PRO A 55 -1.04 -10.32 -4.47
N MET A 56 -2.17 -10.41 -5.15
CA MET A 56 -3.40 -10.98 -4.59
C MET A 56 -4.20 -11.66 -5.70
N THR A 57 -5.26 -12.40 -5.33
CA THR A 57 -6.13 -13.04 -6.32
C THR A 57 -6.88 -12.00 -7.15
N GLU A 58 -7.32 -12.38 -8.34
CA GLU A 58 -8.12 -11.50 -9.21
C GLU A 58 -9.36 -10.98 -8.50
N ARG A 59 -10.01 -11.83 -7.71
CA ARG A 59 -11.21 -11.46 -6.97
C ARG A 59 -10.92 -10.35 -5.96
N MET A 60 -9.81 -10.44 -5.26
CA MET A 60 -9.40 -9.41 -4.32
C MET A 60 -8.99 -8.14 -5.05
N GLN A 61 -8.32 -8.27 -6.19
CA GLN A 61 -7.94 -7.12 -7.02
C GLN A 61 -9.17 -6.31 -7.44
N GLU A 62 -10.25 -6.97 -7.83
CA GLU A 62 -11.49 -6.28 -8.18
C GLU A 62 -12.04 -5.47 -7.02
N GLN A 63 -12.04 -6.03 -5.81
CA GLN A 63 -12.51 -5.32 -4.64
C GLN A 63 -11.63 -4.14 -4.29
N VAL A 64 -10.32 -4.29 -4.42
CA VAL A 64 -9.37 -3.21 -4.19
C VAL A 64 -9.59 -2.09 -5.20
N ILE A 65 -9.77 -2.43 -6.47
CA ILE A 65 -10.02 -1.43 -7.51
C ILE A 65 -11.30 -0.65 -7.18
N ARG A 66 -12.36 -1.33 -6.77
CA ARG A 66 -13.62 -0.67 -6.40
C ARG A 66 -13.44 0.28 -5.22
N LYS A 67 -12.61 -0.09 -4.26
CA LYS A 67 -12.32 0.77 -3.11
C LYS A 67 -11.51 1.99 -3.51
N LEU A 68 -10.54 1.83 -4.40
CA LEU A 68 -9.61 2.89 -4.76
C LEU A 68 -10.10 3.79 -5.90
N MET A 69 -11.03 3.34 -6.74
CA MET A 69 -11.54 4.14 -7.85
C MET A 69 -12.06 5.52 -7.44
N PRO A 70 -12.86 5.63 -6.37
CA PRO A 70 -13.33 6.95 -5.93
C PRO A 70 -12.20 7.88 -5.48
N LEU A 71 -11.01 7.34 -5.25
CA LEU A 71 -9.86 8.09 -4.78
C LEU A 71 -8.88 8.43 -5.91
N LYS A 72 -9.28 8.23 -7.16
CA LYS A 72 -8.41 8.41 -8.33
C LYS A 72 -7.71 9.76 -8.33
N GLU A 73 -8.43 10.84 -8.06
CA GLU A 73 -7.85 12.17 -8.06
C GLU A 73 -6.84 12.34 -6.92
N LYS A 74 -7.12 11.76 -5.76
CA LYS A 74 -6.21 11.81 -4.62
C LYS A 74 -4.96 10.98 -4.87
N ILE A 75 -5.09 9.85 -5.55
CA ILE A 75 -3.97 9.03 -5.98
C ILE A 75 -3.08 9.82 -6.93
N GLN A 76 -3.67 10.49 -7.92
CA GLN A 76 -2.92 11.30 -8.87
C GLN A 76 -2.18 12.42 -8.16
N LYS A 77 -2.82 13.07 -7.21
CA LYS A 77 -2.18 14.11 -6.43
C LYS A 77 -0.98 13.58 -5.64
N ALA A 78 -1.12 12.40 -5.03
CA ALA A 78 -0.02 11.78 -4.30
C ALA A 78 1.16 11.48 -5.22
N ILE A 79 0.89 10.98 -6.43
CA ILE A 79 1.94 10.74 -7.43
C ILE A 79 2.63 12.05 -7.81
N ASP A 80 1.87 13.10 -8.04
CA ASP A 80 2.40 14.42 -8.41
C ASP A 80 3.25 15.00 -7.27
N ASP A 81 2.90 14.69 -6.03
CA ASP A 81 3.66 15.11 -4.84
C ASP A 81 4.90 14.25 -4.57
N GLY A 82 5.16 13.24 -5.38
CA GLY A 82 6.37 12.43 -5.31
C GLY A 82 6.22 11.08 -4.60
N THR A 83 5.00 10.67 -4.26
CA THR A 83 4.77 9.35 -3.67
C THR A 83 4.95 8.27 -4.75
N VAL A 84 5.74 7.23 -4.44
CA VAL A 84 5.95 6.10 -5.34
C VAL A 84 4.95 5.00 -4.99
N PHE A 85 4.28 4.46 -6.00
CA PHE A 85 3.35 3.34 -5.85
C PHE A 85 3.96 2.08 -6.47
N LEU A 86 3.99 1.01 -5.72
CA LEU A 86 4.46 -0.29 -6.19
C LEU A 86 3.37 -1.34 -6.13
#